data_53b4d5ff4dd8d6d2d96889d8694909dc
#
_entry.id   53b4d5ff4dd8d6d2d96889d8694909dc
#
_cell.length_a   1.000
_cell.length_b   1.000
_cell.length_c   1.000
_cell.angle_alpha   90.00
_cell.angle_beta   90.00
_cell.angle_gamma   90.00
#
_symmetry.space_group_name_H-M   'P 1'
#
loop_
_entity.id
_entity.type
_entity.pdbx_description
1 polymer ?
#
loop_
_entity_poly.entity_id
_entity_poly.type
_entity_poly.pdbx_seq_one_letter_code
_entity_poly.pdbx_strand_id
1 'polypeptide(L)'
;MSATTPSYTGNVSEWTWQHAGRDENTYAFAYDSFARLTDTRHYEAGALTDRFAEKGLTYDANGNLRTLMRTGNGLTLNDFEYSYTGNRIASIADAGAVYDYGYDANGNMTHDGANDIDITYNCLNMTQKVEKKGTLSANYSYLADSTKLSATEPGGDGLYYSGSLVYGKRDGKLSLESAGFNGGRFVVTSNGIQTHLFVTDHLGSVRAVVDPASGEATETDDYYPFGLRWEDAEALISDNRYRYNGKEEQVFVGIPYVDFGFRMMDPEFRIGWNTADPKSEKYSGSSPYIYCGNDPIGNIDPDGSVYDKYYNSLGYLMYDTGKGDKTYVIRAAGYEHDFRVNSISEQAAIDTENAIRQGNLSGPHMQNIMEIESVPTLKKMRNTIKDDGTGGDSDNNNREYGGIVNHEGQIANVSQGEVRESGKHASVSINPKGARSVYHSHPSGSKNLGPLKGSSRFPSRQDHKSIGTATGYLFQMRTKEIIVFDNKKIEAIVSFSILEDLYK
;
A
#
# COMPACT_ATOMS: atom_id res chain seq x y z
N MET A 1 2.75 -17.68 26.87
CA MET A 1 3.76 -18.45 26.10
C MET A 1 3.53 -18.10 24.64
N SER A 2 4.56 -17.79 23.87
CA SER A 2 4.39 -17.53 22.43
C SER A 2 3.76 -18.76 21.78
N ALA A 3 2.67 -18.54 21.04
CA ALA A 3 1.94 -19.60 20.34
C ALA A 3 2.65 -20.04 19.04
N THR A 4 3.78 -19.40 18.69
CA THR A 4 4.33 -19.43 17.33
C THR A 4 5.75 -19.93 17.25
N THR A 5 6.10 -20.47 16.08
CA THR A 5 7.49 -20.57 15.62
C THR A 5 7.91 -19.21 15.09
N PRO A 6 8.98 -18.57 15.59
CA PRO A 6 9.43 -17.27 15.09
C PRO A 6 9.70 -17.31 13.59
N SER A 7 9.20 -16.32 12.85
CA SER A 7 9.57 -16.13 11.44
C SER A 7 10.82 -15.24 11.36
N TYR A 8 11.83 -15.70 10.63
CA TYR A 8 13.08 -14.95 10.38
C TYR A 8 13.10 -14.32 8.97
N THR A 9 11.99 -14.40 8.24
CA THR A 9 11.85 -13.89 6.87
C THR A 9 11.20 -12.50 6.81
N GLY A 10 10.82 -11.95 7.97
CA GLY A 10 10.13 -10.65 8.06
C GLY A 10 8.60 -10.74 8.07
N ASN A 11 8.02 -11.92 7.87
CA ASN A 11 6.58 -12.12 7.98
C ASN A 11 6.10 -12.01 9.43
N VAL A 12 4.91 -11.47 9.63
CA VAL A 12 4.26 -11.41 10.95
C VAL A 12 3.94 -12.83 11.41
N SER A 13 4.50 -13.27 12.52
CA SER A 13 4.27 -14.62 13.06
C SER A 13 3.11 -14.69 14.05
N GLU A 14 2.79 -13.57 14.68
CA GLU A 14 1.74 -13.49 15.70
C GLU A 14 1.14 -12.08 15.72
N TRP A 15 -0.15 -11.99 15.97
CA TRP A 15 -0.88 -10.74 16.13
C TRP A 15 -1.93 -10.89 17.22
N THR A 16 -1.86 -10.03 18.25
CA THR A 16 -2.75 -10.05 19.41
C THR A 16 -3.54 -8.75 19.50
N TRP A 17 -4.84 -8.87 19.82
CA TRP A 17 -5.73 -7.73 20.03
C TRP A 17 -6.79 -8.02 21.08
N GLN A 18 -7.41 -6.97 21.58
CA GLN A 18 -8.48 -7.10 22.58
C GLN A 18 -9.46 -5.93 22.44
N HIS A 19 -10.72 -6.23 22.39
CA HIS A 19 -11.79 -5.24 22.57
C HIS A 19 -12.07 -5.01 24.05
N ALA A 20 -12.49 -3.79 24.41
CA ALA A 20 -12.78 -3.48 25.80
C ALA A 20 -13.84 -4.41 26.38
N GLY A 21 -13.55 -5.01 27.53
CA GLY A 21 -14.46 -5.93 28.23
C GLY A 21 -14.59 -7.33 27.63
N ARG A 22 -13.78 -7.68 26.63
CA ARG A 22 -13.73 -9.01 26.00
C ARG A 22 -12.43 -9.73 26.29
N ASP A 23 -12.37 -11.00 25.98
CA ASP A 23 -11.12 -11.78 26.04
C ASP A 23 -10.13 -11.34 24.97
N GLU A 24 -8.84 -11.52 25.27
CA GLU A 24 -7.76 -11.31 24.32
C GLU A 24 -7.80 -12.36 23.22
N ASN A 25 -7.70 -11.92 21.98
CA ASN A 25 -7.58 -12.77 20.82
C ASN A 25 -6.17 -12.73 20.25
N THR A 26 -5.68 -13.86 19.77
CA THR A 26 -4.39 -13.96 19.11
C THR A 26 -4.50 -14.83 17.87
N TYR A 27 -3.97 -14.31 16.75
CA TYR A 27 -3.65 -15.14 15.60
C TYR A 27 -2.18 -15.50 15.59
N ALA A 28 -1.91 -16.79 15.30
CA ALA A 28 -0.60 -17.30 14.95
C ALA A 28 -0.59 -17.72 13.49
N PHE A 29 0.42 -17.29 12.73
CA PHE A 29 0.49 -17.43 11.29
C PHE A 29 1.61 -18.38 10.87
N ALA A 30 1.35 -19.19 9.83
CA ALA A 30 2.35 -20.00 9.17
C ALA A 30 2.41 -19.64 7.67
N TYR A 31 3.62 -19.73 7.10
CA TYR A 31 3.89 -19.35 5.72
C TYR A 31 4.69 -20.43 5.01
N ASP A 32 4.57 -20.51 3.69
CA ASP A 32 5.43 -21.33 2.86
C ASP A 32 6.77 -20.64 2.53
N SER A 33 7.63 -21.30 1.77
CA SER A 33 8.93 -20.77 1.36
C SER A 33 8.86 -19.56 0.41
N PHE A 34 7.69 -19.24 -0.12
CA PHE A 34 7.41 -18.06 -0.93
C PHE A 34 6.75 -16.93 -0.13
N ALA A 35 6.74 -17.04 1.20
CA ALA A 35 6.10 -16.11 2.13
C ALA A 35 4.58 -15.97 1.92
N ARG A 36 3.90 -17.02 1.42
CA ARG A 36 2.43 -17.05 1.29
C ARG A 36 1.82 -17.70 2.53
N LEU A 37 0.72 -17.13 3.02
CA LEU A 37 0.00 -17.63 4.19
C LEU A 37 -0.52 -19.06 3.94
N THR A 38 -0.22 -20.00 4.84
CA THR A 38 -0.66 -21.40 4.73
C THR A 38 -1.63 -21.81 5.83
N ASP A 39 -1.47 -21.23 7.01
CA ASP A 39 -2.31 -21.53 8.17
C ASP A 39 -2.44 -20.34 9.11
N THR A 40 -3.62 -20.21 9.72
CA THR A 40 -3.83 -19.39 10.90
C THR A 40 -4.40 -20.23 12.04
N ARG A 41 -3.89 -19.98 13.24
CA ARG A 41 -4.39 -20.60 14.48
C ARG A 41 -4.98 -19.48 15.33
N HIS A 42 -6.21 -19.69 15.82
CA HIS A 42 -6.86 -18.72 16.68
C HIS A 42 -6.83 -19.14 18.14
N TYR A 43 -6.35 -18.21 18.98
CA TYR A 43 -6.30 -18.35 20.43
C TYR A 43 -7.21 -17.29 21.06
N GLU A 44 -7.90 -17.67 22.13
CA GLU A 44 -8.76 -16.79 22.93
C GLU A 44 -8.35 -16.96 24.40
N ALA A 45 -8.08 -15.86 25.10
CA ALA A 45 -7.53 -15.87 26.47
C ALA A 45 -6.29 -16.79 26.62
N GLY A 46 -5.43 -16.86 25.60
CA GLY A 46 -4.25 -17.70 25.56
C GLY A 46 -4.49 -19.19 25.30
N ALA A 47 -5.74 -19.63 25.17
CA ALA A 47 -6.09 -21.01 24.82
C ALA A 47 -6.35 -21.16 23.32
N LEU A 48 -5.81 -22.23 22.72
CA LEU A 48 -6.11 -22.56 21.32
C LEU A 48 -7.58 -22.94 21.18
N THR A 49 -8.30 -22.18 20.39
CA THR A 49 -9.74 -22.43 20.12
C THR A 49 -10.00 -22.74 18.65
N ASP A 50 -9.23 -22.15 17.75
CA ASP A 50 -9.48 -22.18 16.31
C ASP A 50 -10.95 -21.81 15.96
N ARG A 51 -11.58 -20.95 16.76
CA ARG A 51 -12.98 -20.53 16.53
C ARG A 51 -13.14 -19.80 15.20
N PHE A 52 -12.15 -18.99 14.85
CA PHE A 52 -12.11 -18.19 13.63
C PHE A 52 -10.74 -18.36 12.98
N ALA A 53 -10.55 -19.37 12.18
CA ALA A 53 -9.27 -19.69 11.57
C ALA A 53 -9.41 -19.96 10.06
N GLU A 54 -8.35 -19.65 9.30
CA GLU A 54 -8.16 -20.06 7.91
C GLU A 54 -6.98 -21.02 7.87
N LYS A 55 -7.19 -22.22 7.36
CA LYS A 55 -6.24 -23.34 7.43
C LYS A 55 -6.11 -24.07 6.11
N GLY A 56 -5.00 -24.80 5.96
CA GLY A 56 -4.80 -25.68 4.82
C GLY A 56 -4.78 -24.94 3.51
N LEU A 57 -4.30 -23.67 3.50
CA LEU A 57 -4.14 -22.92 2.27
C LEU A 57 -3.00 -23.52 1.46
N THR A 58 -3.33 -23.95 0.26
CA THR A 58 -2.34 -24.46 -0.72
C THR A 58 -2.44 -23.67 -2.01
N TYR A 59 -1.36 -23.62 -2.76
CA TYR A 59 -1.24 -22.79 -3.94
C TYR A 59 -0.59 -23.55 -5.09
N ASP A 60 -0.95 -23.17 -6.31
CA ASP A 60 -0.20 -23.62 -7.49
C ASP A 60 1.10 -22.81 -7.70
N ALA A 61 1.82 -23.13 -8.78
CA ALA A 61 3.07 -22.45 -9.12
C ALA A 61 2.91 -20.96 -9.43
N ASN A 62 1.72 -20.52 -9.85
CA ASN A 62 1.40 -19.11 -10.14
C ASN A 62 0.85 -18.37 -8.91
N GLY A 63 0.69 -19.06 -7.77
CA GLY A 63 0.11 -18.50 -6.56
C GLY A 63 -1.42 -18.51 -6.53
N ASN A 64 -2.09 -19.19 -7.49
CA ASN A 64 -3.53 -19.37 -7.37
C ASN A 64 -3.85 -20.28 -6.18
N LEU A 65 -4.82 -19.91 -5.35
CA LEU A 65 -5.27 -20.66 -4.19
C LEU A 65 -5.94 -21.97 -4.62
N ARG A 66 -5.51 -23.11 -4.05
CA ARG A 66 -6.05 -24.44 -4.38
C ARG A 66 -7.02 -24.96 -3.35
N THR A 67 -6.72 -24.75 -2.10
CA THR A 67 -7.56 -25.19 -0.98
C THR A 67 -7.56 -24.12 0.12
N LEU A 68 -8.68 -24.04 0.84
CA LEU A 68 -8.82 -23.27 2.05
C LEU A 68 -9.94 -23.85 2.89
N MET A 69 -9.67 -24.12 4.16
CA MET A 69 -10.70 -24.41 5.15
C MET A 69 -10.85 -23.24 6.11
N ARG A 70 -12.09 -22.78 6.31
CA ARG A 70 -12.41 -21.72 7.27
C ARG A 70 -13.27 -22.24 8.38
N THR A 71 -12.98 -21.83 9.62
CA THR A 71 -13.83 -22.14 10.77
C THR A 71 -14.54 -20.88 11.26
N GLY A 72 -15.82 -21.00 11.62
CA GLY A 72 -16.64 -19.97 12.25
C GLY A 72 -17.26 -20.51 13.53
N ASN A 73 -17.08 -19.82 14.66
CA ASN A 73 -17.55 -20.26 15.98
C ASN A 73 -17.15 -21.70 16.33
N GLY A 74 -15.95 -22.13 15.87
CA GLY A 74 -15.42 -23.48 16.13
C GLY A 74 -15.97 -24.59 15.20
N LEU A 75 -16.84 -24.26 14.26
CA LEU A 75 -17.37 -25.17 13.26
C LEU A 75 -16.73 -24.89 11.90
N THR A 76 -16.66 -25.88 11.02
CA THR A 76 -16.28 -25.66 9.62
C THR A 76 -17.33 -24.78 8.94
N LEU A 77 -16.93 -23.60 8.54
CA LEU A 77 -17.75 -22.64 7.78
C LEU A 77 -17.65 -22.92 6.28
N ASN A 78 -16.42 -23.10 5.79
CA ASN A 78 -16.11 -23.41 4.41
C ASN A 78 -14.99 -24.46 4.33
N ASP A 79 -15.04 -25.27 3.26
CA ASP A 79 -13.97 -26.22 2.89
C ASP A 79 -13.81 -26.18 1.37
N PHE A 80 -13.09 -25.15 0.92
CA PHE A 80 -12.99 -24.79 -0.48
C PHE A 80 -11.92 -25.60 -1.22
N GLU A 81 -12.30 -26.09 -2.41
CA GLU A 81 -11.39 -26.61 -3.42
C GLU A 81 -11.58 -25.81 -4.72
N TYR A 82 -10.50 -25.20 -5.20
CA TYR A 82 -10.49 -24.30 -6.35
C TYR A 82 -9.98 -25.00 -7.61
N SER A 83 -10.69 -24.84 -8.72
CA SER A 83 -10.23 -25.25 -10.05
C SER A 83 -10.04 -24.03 -10.96
N TYR A 84 -9.10 -24.13 -11.89
CA TYR A 84 -8.66 -23.00 -12.73
C TYR A 84 -8.56 -23.37 -14.21
N THR A 85 -8.84 -22.37 -15.06
CA THR A 85 -8.45 -22.35 -16.46
C THR A 85 -7.39 -21.25 -16.65
N GLY A 86 -6.13 -21.62 -16.74
CA GLY A 86 -5.00 -20.69 -16.61
C GLY A 86 -4.99 -20.09 -15.18
N ASN A 87 -5.08 -18.78 -15.05
CA ASN A 87 -5.16 -18.09 -13.75
C ASN A 87 -6.60 -17.68 -13.37
N ARG A 88 -7.60 -18.04 -14.16
CA ARG A 88 -9.00 -17.73 -13.92
C ARG A 88 -9.65 -18.87 -13.16
N ILE A 89 -10.36 -18.59 -12.07
CA ILE A 89 -11.14 -19.59 -11.35
C ILE A 89 -12.19 -20.15 -12.32
N ALA A 90 -12.21 -21.45 -12.50
CA ALA A 90 -13.27 -22.12 -13.27
C ALA A 90 -14.44 -22.50 -12.37
N SER A 91 -14.14 -23.03 -11.18
CA SER A 91 -15.14 -23.33 -10.17
C SER A 91 -14.55 -23.39 -8.77
N ILE A 92 -15.41 -23.24 -7.77
CA ILE A 92 -15.12 -23.46 -6.34
C ILE A 92 -16.09 -24.54 -5.85
N ALA A 93 -15.56 -25.61 -5.27
CA ALA A 93 -16.35 -26.60 -4.56
C ALA A 93 -16.33 -26.30 -3.06
N ASP A 94 -17.51 -26.46 -2.39
CA ASP A 94 -17.66 -26.31 -0.95
C ASP A 94 -18.77 -27.27 -0.45
N ALA A 95 -18.41 -28.20 0.43
CA ALA A 95 -19.37 -29.12 1.07
C ALA A 95 -20.36 -29.84 0.11
N GLY A 96 -19.92 -30.12 -1.11
CA GLY A 96 -20.72 -30.79 -2.15
C GLY A 96 -21.47 -29.85 -3.10
N ALA A 97 -21.50 -28.55 -2.84
CA ALA A 97 -21.89 -27.54 -3.82
C ALA A 97 -20.72 -27.22 -4.76
N VAL A 98 -21.01 -26.80 -5.99
CA VAL A 98 -20.02 -26.34 -6.97
C VAL A 98 -20.52 -25.03 -7.57
N TYR A 99 -19.70 -24.01 -7.52
CA TYR A 99 -19.98 -22.67 -8.02
C TYR A 99 -19.10 -22.39 -9.22
N ASP A 100 -19.70 -22.11 -10.38
CA ASP A 100 -18.98 -21.83 -11.63
C ASP A 100 -18.73 -20.33 -11.80
N TYR A 101 -17.61 -20.01 -12.49
CA TYR A 101 -17.18 -18.63 -12.73
C TYR A 101 -16.95 -18.38 -14.22
N GLY A 102 -17.43 -17.23 -14.70
CA GLY A 102 -17.29 -16.81 -16.09
C GLY A 102 -16.42 -15.55 -16.22
N TYR A 103 -15.74 -15.41 -17.39
CA TYR A 103 -14.86 -14.27 -17.67
C TYR A 103 -15.02 -13.80 -19.11
N ASP A 104 -14.83 -12.49 -19.33
CA ASP A 104 -14.71 -11.91 -20.67
C ASP A 104 -13.32 -12.13 -21.29
N ALA A 105 -13.14 -11.63 -22.53
CA ALA A 105 -11.88 -11.73 -23.24
C ALA A 105 -10.73 -10.93 -22.57
N ASN A 106 -11.05 -9.88 -21.83
CA ASN A 106 -10.08 -9.07 -21.10
C ASN A 106 -9.65 -9.72 -19.76
N GLY A 107 -10.33 -10.80 -19.35
CA GLY A 107 -10.09 -11.45 -18.07
C GLY A 107 -10.89 -10.87 -16.91
N ASN A 108 -11.88 -10.03 -17.16
CA ASN A 108 -12.79 -9.57 -16.14
C ASN A 108 -13.83 -10.64 -15.83
N MET A 109 -14.11 -10.90 -14.57
CA MET A 109 -15.11 -11.87 -14.14
C MET A 109 -16.51 -11.37 -14.47
N THR A 110 -17.24 -12.10 -15.32
CA THR A 110 -18.59 -11.74 -15.75
C THR A 110 -19.68 -12.51 -15.01
N HIS A 111 -19.33 -13.64 -14.40
CA HIS A 111 -20.23 -14.45 -13.61
C HIS A 111 -19.57 -14.94 -12.33
N ASP A 112 -20.26 -14.80 -11.22
CA ASP A 112 -19.91 -15.31 -9.90
C ASP A 112 -21.02 -16.22 -9.42
N GLY A 113 -20.80 -17.53 -9.56
CA GLY A 113 -21.82 -18.54 -9.23
C GLY A 113 -22.08 -18.66 -7.73
N ALA A 114 -21.13 -18.34 -6.86
CA ALA A 114 -21.34 -18.42 -5.41
C ALA A 114 -22.29 -17.34 -4.90
N ASN A 115 -22.22 -16.15 -5.45
CA ASN A 115 -23.06 -15.01 -5.09
C ASN A 115 -24.27 -14.82 -6.01
N ASP A 116 -24.37 -15.61 -7.10
CA ASP A 116 -25.39 -15.49 -8.15
C ASP A 116 -25.39 -14.05 -8.74
N ILE A 117 -24.19 -13.59 -9.15
CA ILE A 117 -23.93 -12.23 -9.61
C ILE A 117 -23.38 -12.28 -11.05
N ASP A 118 -23.95 -11.44 -11.93
CA ASP A 118 -23.42 -11.14 -13.25
C ASP A 118 -22.90 -9.71 -13.30
N ILE A 119 -21.71 -9.51 -13.90
CA ILE A 119 -21.01 -8.24 -13.91
C ILE A 119 -20.71 -7.82 -15.34
N THR A 120 -20.92 -6.55 -15.65
CA THR A 120 -20.44 -5.91 -16.87
C THR A 120 -19.48 -4.78 -16.57
N TYR A 121 -18.53 -4.56 -17.49
CA TYR A 121 -17.44 -3.62 -17.33
C TYR A 121 -17.47 -2.53 -18.40
N ASN A 122 -16.92 -1.37 -18.06
CA ASN A 122 -16.72 -0.29 -19.03
C ASN A 122 -15.39 -0.49 -19.80
N CYS A 123 -15.07 0.43 -20.71
CA CYS A 123 -13.85 0.36 -21.53
C CYS A 123 -12.54 0.50 -20.73
N LEU A 124 -12.61 0.85 -19.46
CA LEU A 124 -11.46 0.90 -18.53
C LEU A 124 -11.35 -0.38 -17.67
N ASN A 125 -12.13 -1.44 -17.97
CA ASN A 125 -12.29 -2.64 -17.16
C ASN A 125 -12.77 -2.38 -15.71
N MET A 126 -13.44 -1.24 -15.47
CA MET A 126 -14.07 -0.93 -14.20
C MET A 126 -15.48 -1.52 -14.17
N THR A 127 -15.91 -2.04 -13.02
CA THR A 127 -17.27 -2.55 -12.83
C THR A 127 -18.31 -1.47 -13.17
N GLN A 128 -19.15 -1.71 -14.17
CA GLN A 128 -20.15 -0.75 -14.61
C GLN A 128 -21.55 -1.11 -14.10
N LYS A 129 -21.88 -2.39 -14.12
CA LYS A 129 -23.22 -2.88 -13.77
C LYS A 129 -23.10 -4.23 -13.09
N VAL A 130 -23.87 -4.43 -12.06
CA VAL A 130 -23.99 -5.70 -11.37
C VAL A 130 -25.44 -6.11 -11.32
N GLU A 131 -25.73 -7.37 -11.70
CA GLU A 131 -27.04 -8.02 -11.59
C GLU A 131 -26.90 -9.19 -10.62
N LYS A 132 -27.77 -9.23 -9.61
CA LYS A 132 -27.87 -10.33 -8.67
C LYS A 132 -29.18 -11.08 -8.88
N LYS A 133 -29.11 -12.40 -9.04
CA LYS A 133 -30.27 -13.26 -9.37
C LYS A 133 -31.04 -12.77 -10.62
N GLY A 134 -30.30 -12.30 -11.62
CA GLY A 134 -30.87 -11.76 -12.85
C GLY A 134 -31.62 -10.43 -12.69
N THR A 135 -31.52 -9.77 -11.54
CA THR A 135 -32.09 -8.45 -11.28
C THR A 135 -30.99 -7.42 -11.09
N LEU A 136 -31.11 -6.26 -11.74
CA LEU A 136 -30.13 -5.19 -11.57
C LEU A 136 -30.04 -4.76 -10.11
N SER A 137 -28.85 -4.86 -9.53
CA SER A 137 -28.58 -4.49 -8.14
C SER A 137 -27.82 -3.17 -8.06
N ALA A 138 -26.86 -2.91 -8.98
CA ALA A 138 -26.05 -1.71 -8.92
C ALA A 138 -25.58 -1.24 -10.30
N ASN A 139 -25.49 0.10 -10.43
CA ASN A 139 -24.78 0.78 -11.50
C ASN A 139 -23.66 1.63 -10.92
N TYR A 140 -22.49 1.59 -11.55
CA TYR A 140 -21.32 2.40 -11.18
C TYR A 140 -20.98 3.37 -12.30
N SER A 141 -20.55 4.56 -11.94
CA SER A 141 -19.98 5.53 -12.89
C SER A 141 -18.64 6.05 -12.41
N TYR A 142 -17.76 6.34 -13.37
CA TYR A 142 -16.38 6.74 -13.12
C TYR A 142 -15.97 7.90 -14.03
N LEU A 143 -15.01 8.69 -13.61
CA LEU A 143 -14.23 9.58 -14.47
C LEU A 143 -13.24 8.79 -15.33
N ALA A 144 -12.62 9.46 -16.30
CA ALA A 144 -11.62 8.85 -17.18
C ALA A 144 -10.34 8.42 -16.46
N ASP A 145 -10.06 8.98 -15.28
CA ASP A 145 -8.95 8.61 -14.39
C ASP A 145 -9.32 7.50 -13.39
N SER A 146 -10.46 6.82 -13.62
CA SER A 146 -11.01 5.76 -12.76
C SER A 146 -11.57 6.21 -11.41
N THR A 147 -11.67 7.51 -11.15
CA THR A 147 -12.32 8.02 -9.94
C THR A 147 -13.82 7.66 -9.94
N LYS A 148 -14.28 6.95 -8.91
CA LYS A 148 -15.70 6.58 -8.75
C LYS A 148 -16.55 7.82 -8.49
N LEU A 149 -17.61 8.00 -9.30
CA LEU A 149 -18.56 9.10 -9.15
C LEU A 149 -19.86 8.65 -8.48
N SER A 150 -20.29 7.43 -8.73
CA SER A 150 -21.53 6.93 -8.13
C SER A 150 -21.56 5.41 -8.02
N ALA A 151 -22.33 4.94 -7.04
CA ALA A 151 -22.82 3.57 -6.91
C ALA A 151 -24.32 3.66 -6.60
N THR A 152 -25.18 3.23 -7.52
CA THR A 152 -26.61 3.47 -7.45
C THR A 152 -27.42 2.20 -7.70
N GLU A 153 -28.57 2.11 -7.11
CA GLU A 153 -29.59 1.13 -7.41
C GLU A 153 -30.32 1.45 -8.74
N PRO A 154 -31.18 0.54 -9.25
CA PRO A 154 -32.09 0.84 -10.35
C PRO A 154 -32.94 2.07 -10.02
N GLY A 155 -33.00 3.04 -10.96
CA GLY A 155 -33.72 4.31 -10.73
C GLY A 155 -32.82 5.46 -10.27
N GLY A 156 -31.56 5.19 -9.92
CA GLY A 156 -30.53 6.18 -9.64
C GLY A 156 -30.51 6.69 -8.20
N ASP A 157 -31.21 6.03 -7.28
CA ASP A 157 -30.99 6.22 -5.85
C ASP A 157 -29.71 5.49 -5.42
N GLY A 158 -29.01 5.98 -4.40
CA GLY A 158 -27.70 5.45 -4.00
C GLY A 158 -26.71 6.53 -3.60
N LEU A 159 -25.43 6.27 -3.79
CA LEU A 159 -24.35 7.14 -3.36
C LEU A 159 -23.66 7.85 -4.53
N TYR A 160 -23.28 9.09 -4.31
CA TYR A 160 -22.53 9.94 -5.21
C TYR A 160 -21.32 10.51 -4.48
N TYR A 161 -20.16 10.43 -5.11
CA TYR A 161 -18.86 10.72 -4.50
C TYR A 161 -18.25 12.00 -5.08
N SER A 162 -17.73 12.86 -4.21
CA SER A 162 -16.99 14.07 -4.59
C SER A 162 -15.83 14.30 -3.62
N GLY A 163 -14.66 13.72 -3.92
CA GLY A 163 -13.53 13.69 -3.00
C GLY A 163 -13.91 12.98 -1.69
N SER A 164 -13.74 13.64 -0.55
CA SER A 164 -14.11 13.10 0.77
C SER A 164 -15.62 13.19 1.09
N LEU A 165 -16.40 13.85 0.24
CA LEU A 165 -17.83 14.03 0.44
C LEU A 165 -18.62 12.90 -0.24
N VAL A 166 -19.55 12.32 0.51
CA VAL A 166 -20.50 11.34 0.00
C VAL A 166 -21.90 11.91 0.12
N TYR A 167 -22.63 11.88 -0.98
CA TYR A 167 -24.02 12.30 -1.05
C TYR A 167 -24.91 11.08 -1.24
N GLY A 168 -25.96 10.98 -0.43
CA GLY A 168 -27.04 10.03 -0.65
C GLY A 168 -28.12 10.66 -1.52
N LYS A 169 -28.61 9.90 -2.50
CA LYS A 169 -29.81 10.25 -3.27
C LYS A 169 -30.91 9.26 -2.94
N ARG A 170 -32.07 9.77 -2.53
CA ARG A 170 -33.28 8.98 -2.26
C ARG A 170 -34.50 9.71 -2.79
N ASP A 171 -35.38 9.02 -3.51
CA ASP A 171 -36.59 9.58 -4.13
C ASP A 171 -36.26 10.83 -4.99
N GLY A 172 -35.15 10.77 -5.72
CA GLY A 172 -34.67 11.86 -6.57
C GLY A 172 -34.03 13.05 -5.83
N LYS A 173 -34.05 13.07 -4.50
CA LYS A 173 -33.46 14.15 -3.68
C LYS A 173 -32.04 13.80 -3.24
N LEU A 174 -31.08 14.66 -3.62
CA LEU A 174 -29.68 14.56 -3.21
C LEU A 174 -29.46 15.31 -1.90
N SER A 175 -28.76 14.70 -0.94
CA SER A 175 -28.35 15.32 0.32
C SER A 175 -26.96 14.83 0.73
N LEU A 176 -26.20 15.64 1.47
CA LEU A 176 -24.94 15.18 2.06
C LEU A 176 -25.25 14.05 3.04
N GLU A 177 -24.55 12.91 2.86
CA GLU A 177 -24.65 11.74 3.74
C GLU A 177 -23.48 11.74 4.72
N SER A 178 -22.24 11.94 4.22
CA SER A 178 -21.07 11.98 5.09
C SER A 178 -19.91 12.75 4.47
N ALA A 179 -18.93 13.06 5.31
CA ALA A 179 -17.67 13.67 4.92
C ALA A 179 -16.52 12.91 5.61
N GLY A 180 -15.65 12.28 4.84
CA GLY A 180 -14.48 11.59 5.35
C GLY A 180 -13.38 12.55 5.81
N PHE A 181 -12.70 12.20 6.89
CA PHE A 181 -11.47 12.83 7.35
C PHE A 181 -10.48 11.76 7.81
N ASN A 182 -9.23 12.15 8.07
CA ASN A 182 -8.22 11.19 8.52
C ASN A 182 -8.60 10.59 9.90
N GLY A 183 -8.82 9.27 9.92
CA GLY A 183 -9.22 8.53 11.14
C GLY A 183 -10.72 8.54 11.43
N GLY A 184 -11.58 8.86 10.44
CA GLY A 184 -13.03 8.76 10.64
C GLY A 184 -13.88 9.49 9.61
N ARG A 185 -15.12 9.73 9.96
CA ARG A 185 -16.08 10.49 9.14
C ARG A 185 -17.12 11.25 9.97
N PHE A 186 -17.59 12.34 9.43
CA PHE A 186 -18.81 13.00 9.87
C PHE A 186 -20.00 12.38 9.13
N VAL A 187 -21.02 11.98 9.85
CA VAL A 187 -22.23 11.37 9.29
C VAL A 187 -23.41 12.29 9.57
N VAL A 188 -24.18 12.59 8.53
CA VAL A 188 -25.39 13.43 8.64
C VAL A 188 -26.57 12.51 8.98
N THR A 189 -27.16 12.71 10.14
CA THR A 189 -28.32 11.98 10.61
C THR A 189 -29.52 12.90 10.78
N SER A 190 -30.70 12.35 11.07
CA SER A 190 -31.90 13.14 11.43
C SER A 190 -31.70 14.00 12.67
N ASN A 191 -30.76 13.63 13.55
CA ASN A 191 -30.47 14.32 14.81
C ASN A 191 -29.30 15.30 14.71
N GLY A 192 -28.77 15.53 13.50
CA GLY A 192 -27.62 16.40 13.25
C GLY A 192 -26.41 15.62 12.73
N ILE A 193 -25.22 16.23 12.89
CA ILE A 193 -23.96 15.64 12.46
C ILE A 193 -23.38 14.82 13.62
N GLN A 194 -23.08 13.56 13.36
CA GLN A 194 -22.36 12.68 14.26
C GLN A 194 -20.93 12.50 13.78
N THR A 195 -19.98 12.33 14.69
CA THR A 195 -18.59 12.02 14.38
C THR A 195 -18.33 10.56 14.68
N HIS A 196 -17.85 9.82 13.69
CA HIS A 196 -17.42 8.45 13.84
C HIS A 196 -15.90 8.43 13.77
N LEU A 197 -15.22 8.09 14.86
CA LEU A 197 -13.78 7.87 14.90
C LEU A 197 -13.48 6.41 14.64
N PHE A 198 -12.52 6.14 13.75
CA PHE A 198 -12.09 4.80 13.43
C PHE A 198 -10.85 4.42 14.24
N VAL A 199 -10.94 3.33 14.98
CA VAL A 199 -9.79 2.64 15.55
C VAL A 199 -9.40 1.55 14.56
N THR A 200 -8.21 1.68 13.98
CA THR A 200 -7.75 0.79 12.92
C THR A 200 -6.56 -0.06 13.38
N ASP A 201 -6.41 -1.22 12.75
CA ASP A 201 -5.21 -2.04 12.89
C ASP A 201 -4.06 -1.53 11.99
N HIS A 202 -2.95 -2.26 11.98
CA HIS A 202 -1.77 -1.91 11.18
C HIS A 202 -1.99 -1.98 9.66
N LEU A 203 -3.04 -2.67 9.20
CA LEU A 203 -3.46 -2.74 7.80
C LEU A 203 -4.48 -1.65 7.43
N GLY A 204 -4.90 -0.82 8.40
CA GLY A 204 -5.94 0.19 8.20
C GLY A 204 -7.36 -0.36 8.28
N SER A 205 -7.56 -1.64 8.66
CA SER A 205 -8.90 -2.20 8.84
C SER A 205 -9.55 -1.61 10.08
N VAL A 206 -10.81 -1.17 9.97
CA VAL A 206 -11.55 -0.59 11.08
C VAL A 206 -11.91 -1.69 12.06
N ARG A 207 -11.37 -1.60 13.28
CA ARG A 207 -11.58 -2.57 14.37
C ARG A 207 -12.67 -2.09 15.33
N ALA A 208 -12.86 -0.78 15.42
CA ALA A 208 -13.99 -0.19 16.13
C ALA A 208 -14.33 1.17 15.55
N VAL A 209 -15.61 1.51 15.63
CA VAL A 209 -16.11 2.89 15.44
C VAL A 209 -16.45 3.43 16.80
N VAL A 210 -15.91 4.60 17.15
CA VAL A 210 -16.09 5.23 18.45
C VAL A 210 -16.84 6.55 18.30
N ASP A 211 -17.84 6.78 19.14
CA ASP A 211 -18.46 8.09 19.31
C ASP A 211 -17.57 8.95 20.25
N PRO A 212 -16.95 10.04 19.76
CA PRO A 212 -16.08 10.86 20.60
C PRO A 212 -16.81 11.61 21.72
N ALA A 213 -18.14 11.73 21.65
CA ALA A 213 -18.91 12.42 22.68
C ALA A 213 -19.11 11.55 23.93
N SER A 214 -19.29 10.24 23.75
CA SER A 214 -19.41 9.27 24.86
C SER A 214 -18.08 8.55 25.15
N GLY A 215 -17.20 8.43 24.16
CA GLY A 215 -16.01 7.60 24.23
C GLY A 215 -16.29 6.11 24.07
N GLU A 216 -17.53 5.73 23.75
CA GLU A 216 -17.95 4.34 23.60
C GLU A 216 -17.85 3.87 22.16
N ALA A 217 -17.54 2.58 21.99
CA ALA A 217 -17.59 1.96 20.68
C ALA A 217 -19.05 1.72 20.26
N THR A 218 -19.37 2.11 19.03
CA THR A 218 -20.68 1.88 18.39
C THR A 218 -20.62 0.72 17.39
N GLU A 219 -19.42 0.31 16.99
CA GLU A 219 -19.14 -0.85 16.14
C GLU A 219 -17.86 -1.52 16.59
N THR A 220 -17.79 -2.84 16.50
CA THR A 220 -16.54 -3.61 16.66
C THR A 220 -16.50 -4.71 15.60
N ASP A 221 -15.35 -4.80 14.92
CA ASP A 221 -15.14 -5.76 13.84
C ASP A 221 -13.86 -6.56 14.05
N ASP A 222 -13.96 -7.85 13.81
CA ASP A 222 -12.86 -8.78 13.69
C ASP A 222 -12.86 -9.44 12.31
N TYR A 223 -11.68 -9.72 11.77
CA TYR A 223 -11.54 -10.21 10.41
C TYR A 223 -10.70 -11.47 10.35
N TYR A 224 -11.04 -12.35 9.41
CA TYR A 224 -10.12 -13.36 8.91
C TYR A 224 -8.95 -12.67 8.16
N PRO A 225 -7.83 -13.36 7.98
CA PRO A 225 -6.66 -12.81 7.30
C PRO A 225 -6.96 -12.12 5.96
N PHE A 226 -7.82 -12.73 5.14
CA PHE A 226 -8.18 -12.18 3.83
C PHE A 226 -9.40 -11.23 3.87
N GLY A 227 -9.79 -10.77 5.06
CA GLY A 227 -10.71 -9.64 5.20
C GLY A 227 -12.19 -10.00 5.33
N LEU A 228 -12.57 -11.28 5.31
CA LEU A 228 -13.93 -11.64 5.68
C LEU A 228 -14.15 -11.28 7.16
N ARG A 229 -15.24 -10.58 7.45
CA ARG A 229 -15.61 -10.23 8.82
C ARG A 229 -16.10 -11.48 9.59
N TRP A 230 -15.74 -11.56 10.87
CA TRP A 230 -16.28 -12.60 11.72
C TRP A 230 -17.77 -12.42 11.94
N GLU A 231 -18.52 -13.51 11.91
CA GLU A 231 -19.90 -13.55 12.45
C GLU A 231 -19.84 -13.80 13.96
N ASP A 232 -19.57 -12.74 14.72
CA ASP A 232 -19.52 -12.79 16.17
C ASP A 232 -20.81 -12.18 16.75
N ALA A 233 -21.54 -12.97 17.55
CA ALA A 233 -22.79 -12.54 18.18
C ALA A 233 -22.62 -11.39 19.18
N GLU A 234 -21.39 -11.16 19.66
CA GLU A 234 -21.06 -10.08 20.59
C GLU A 234 -20.58 -8.81 19.88
N ALA A 235 -20.43 -8.82 18.56
CA ALA A 235 -20.02 -7.65 17.80
C ALA A 235 -21.08 -6.54 17.87
N LEU A 236 -20.63 -5.32 18.09
CA LEU A 236 -21.47 -4.13 17.91
C LEU A 236 -21.58 -3.85 16.41
N ILE A 237 -22.78 -3.57 15.93
CA ILE A 237 -23.05 -3.36 14.49
C ILE A 237 -23.55 -1.94 14.27
N SER A 238 -23.02 -1.26 13.26
CA SER A 238 -23.45 0.05 12.80
C SER A 238 -23.65 0.09 11.28
N ASP A 239 -24.09 1.25 10.76
CA ASP A 239 -24.24 1.51 9.32
C ASP A 239 -22.90 1.85 8.62
N ASN A 240 -21.77 1.64 9.28
CA ASN A 240 -20.48 1.92 8.69
C ASN A 240 -20.18 0.98 7.52
N ARG A 241 -19.72 1.53 6.40
CA ARG A 241 -19.35 0.77 5.20
C ARG A 241 -17.83 0.60 5.06
N TYR A 242 -17.07 1.40 5.77
CA TYR A 242 -15.60 1.39 5.68
C TYR A 242 -15.04 0.43 6.72
N ARG A 243 -14.52 -0.72 6.28
CA ARG A 243 -14.12 -1.82 7.17
C ARG A 243 -12.72 -2.34 6.87
N TYR A 244 -12.62 -3.48 6.18
CA TYR A 244 -11.33 -4.11 5.87
C TYR A 244 -10.44 -3.16 5.06
N ASN A 245 -9.19 -2.94 5.51
CA ASN A 245 -8.24 -1.95 4.98
C ASN A 245 -8.81 -0.52 4.84
N GLY A 246 -9.84 -0.17 5.60
CA GLY A 246 -10.55 1.10 5.47
C GLY A 246 -11.32 1.26 4.16
N LYS A 247 -11.56 0.17 3.44
CA LYS A 247 -12.26 0.15 2.15
C LYS A 247 -13.76 0.03 2.31
N GLU A 248 -14.48 0.47 1.28
CA GLU A 248 -15.95 0.50 1.29
C GLU A 248 -16.53 -0.85 0.86
N GLU A 249 -17.25 -1.51 1.75
CA GLU A 249 -18.07 -2.67 1.40
C GLU A 249 -19.29 -2.24 0.59
N GLN A 250 -19.63 -3.01 -0.45
CA GLN A 250 -20.72 -2.68 -1.37
C GLN A 250 -22.07 -3.29 -0.95
N VAL A 251 -22.20 -3.66 0.31
CA VAL A 251 -23.45 -4.27 0.87
C VAL A 251 -24.67 -3.36 0.77
N PHE A 252 -24.49 -2.04 0.71
CA PHE A 252 -25.57 -1.07 0.56
C PHE A 252 -26.30 -1.14 -0.81
N VAL A 253 -25.66 -1.77 -1.81
CA VAL A 253 -26.25 -2.12 -3.11
C VAL A 253 -26.42 -3.65 -3.26
N GLY A 254 -26.31 -4.40 -2.17
CA GLY A 254 -26.55 -5.85 -2.12
C GLY A 254 -25.43 -6.72 -2.67
N ILE A 255 -24.20 -6.18 -2.76
CA ILE A 255 -23.02 -6.87 -3.32
C ILE A 255 -22.03 -7.15 -2.17
N PRO A 256 -21.54 -8.39 -1.98
CA PRO A 256 -20.65 -8.75 -0.86
C PRO A 256 -19.17 -8.46 -1.18
N TYR A 257 -18.89 -7.47 -2.01
CA TYR A 257 -17.51 -7.11 -2.40
C TYR A 257 -17.01 -5.88 -1.67
N VAL A 258 -15.69 -5.83 -1.50
CA VAL A 258 -14.95 -4.68 -1.00
C VAL A 258 -14.35 -3.92 -2.19
N ASP A 259 -14.65 -2.64 -2.28
CA ASP A 259 -14.20 -1.77 -3.36
C ASP A 259 -12.86 -1.10 -3.01
N PHE A 260 -11.81 -1.48 -3.70
CA PHE A 260 -10.48 -0.88 -3.54
C PHE A 260 -10.23 0.28 -4.51
N GLY A 261 -11.15 0.55 -5.44
CA GLY A 261 -11.04 1.59 -6.45
C GLY A 261 -10.91 1.00 -7.85
N PHE A 262 -9.72 0.55 -8.26
CA PHE A 262 -9.53 -0.09 -9.57
C PHE A 262 -10.15 -1.48 -9.67
N ARG A 263 -10.18 -2.24 -8.57
CA ARG A 263 -10.71 -3.61 -8.50
C ARG A 263 -11.61 -3.78 -7.29
N MET A 264 -12.51 -4.75 -7.39
CA MET A 264 -13.30 -5.21 -6.25
C MET A 264 -12.80 -6.58 -5.80
N MET A 265 -12.78 -6.79 -4.50
CA MET A 265 -12.34 -8.02 -3.85
C MET A 265 -13.52 -8.75 -3.24
N ASP A 266 -13.58 -10.06 -3.42
CA ASP A 266 -14.47 -10.96 -2.68
C ASP A 266 -13.66 -11.59 -1.54
N PRO A 267 -13.93 -11.25 -0.27
CA PRO A 267 -13.20 -11.81 0.86
C PRO A 267 -13.75 -13.17 1.31
N GLU A 268 -14.89 -13.59 0.80
CA GLU A 268 -15.57 -14.82 1.24
C GLU A 268 -15.20 -16.03 0.40
N PHE A 269 -15.51 -16.02 -0.90
CA PHE A 269 -15.36 -17.17 -1.76
C PHE A 269 -14.07 -17.16 -2.56
N ARG A 270 -13.83 -16.11 -3.33
CA ARG A 270 -12.67 -16.05 -4.25
C ARG A 270 -11.37 -15.70 -3.58
N ILE A 271 -11.42 -14.90 -2.52
CA ILE A 271 -10.24 -14.42 -1.79
C ILE A 271 -9.24 -13.74 -2.74
N GLY A 272 -9.78 -12.92 -3.64
CA GLY A 272 -9.02 -12.25 -4.71
C GLY A 272 -9.85 -11.30 -5.56
N TRP A 273 -9.22 -10.82 -6.61
CA TRP A 273 -9.76 -9.76 -7.46
C TRP A 273 -10.74 -10.25 -8.52
N ASN A 274 -11.78 -9.46 -8.81
CA ASN A 274 -12.75 -9.73 -9.85
C ASN A 274 -12.21 -9.45 -11.28
N THR A 275 -11.14 -8.67 -11.43
CA THR A 275 -10.50 -8.37 -12.69
C THR A 275 -9.01 -8.64 -12.64
N ALA A 276 -8.40 -8.86 -13.81
CA ALA A 276 -6.96 -9.01 -13.90
C ALA A 276 -6.27 -7.69 -13.49
N ASP A 277 -5.12 -7.82 -12.85
CA ASP A 277 -4.30 -6.67 -12.47
C ASP A 277 -3.94 -5.84 -13.71
N PRO A 278 -4.30 -4.54 -13.77
CA PRO A 278 -3.96 -3.68 -14.90
C PRO A 278 -2.45 -3.53 -15.12
N LYS A 279 -1.62 -3.94 -14.15
CA LYS A 279 -0.16 -3.92 -14.22
C LYS A 279 0.46 -5.33 -14.19
N SER A 280 -0.31 -6.37 -14.48
CA SER A 280 0.12 -7.78 -14.47
C SER A 280 1.35 -8.07 -15.33
N GLU A 281 1.61 -7.30 -16.38
CA GLU A 281 2.83 -7.40 -17.18
C GLU A 281 4.12 -7.27 -16.36
N LYS A 282 4.06 -6.54 -15.24
CA LYS A 282 5.18 -6.36 -14.32
C LYS A 282 5.42 -7.59 -13.44
N TYR A 283 4.44 -8.48 -13.33
CA TYR A 283 4.42 -9.62 -12.39
C TYR A 283 4.21 -10.95 -13.09
N SER A 284 4.88 -11.17 -14.20
CA SER A 284 4.69 -12.35 -15.07
C SER A 284 4.88 -13.71 -14.35
N GLY A 285 5.46 -13.73 -13.17
CA GLY A 285 5.63 -14.94 -12.33
C GLY A 285 4.49 -15.20 -11.33
N SER A 286 3.41 -14.41 -11.36
CA SER A 286 2.29 -14.55 -10.42
C SER A 286 0.95 -14.40 -11.14
N SER A 287 -0.10 -14.98 -10.57
CA SER A 287 -1.46 -14.80 -11.07
C SER A 287 -1.91 -13.33 -10.93
N PRO A 288 -2.57 -12.75 -11.95
CA PRO A 288 -3.05 -11.38 -11.90
C PRO A 288 -4.28 -11.19 -10.98
N TYR A 289 -4.78 -12.23 -10.36
CA TYR A 289 -6.00 -12.19 -9.54
C TYR A 289 -5.73 -12.35 -8.04
N ILE A 290 -4.50 -12.60 -7.62
CA ILE A 290 -4.17 -12.79 -6.20
C ILE A 290 -4.15 -11.47 -5.45
N TYR A 291 -4.67 -11.50 -4.21
CA TYR A 291 -4.61 -10.37 -3.30
C TYR A 291 -3.30 -10.38 -2.51
N CYS A 292 -2.60 -9.24 -2.45
CA CYS A 292 -1.40 -9.01 -1.63
C CYS A 292 -0.32 -10.11 -1.73
N GLY A 293 -0.20 -10.77 -2.89
CA GLY A 293 0.76 -11.87 -3.08
C GLY A 293 0.54 -13.08 -2.18
N ASN A 294 -0.69 -13.24 -1.65
CA ASN A 294 -1.09 -14.27 -0.67
C ASN A 294 -0.46 -14.07 0.73
N ASP A 295 0.00 -12.88 1.06
CA ASP A 295 0.37 -12.46 2.41
C ASP A 295 -0.44 -11.21 2.82
N PRO A 296 -1.72 -11.38 3.19
CA PRO A 296 -2.61 -10.27 3.54
C PRO A 296 -2.34 -9.69 4.93
N ILE A 297 -1.42 -10.29 5.70
CA ILE A 297 -1.04 -9.83 7.04
C ILE A 297 0.13 -8.85 6.97
N GLY A 298 1.05 -9.07 6.04
CA GLY A 298 2.22 -8.21 5.82
C GLY A 298 2.00 -7.13 4.77
N ASN A 299 0.97 -7.26 3.93
CA ASN A 299 0.75 -6.41 2.76
C ASN A 299 -0.68 -5.92 2.65
N ILE A 300 -0.87 -4.72 2.08
CA ILE A 300 -2.16 -4.21 1.60
C ILE A 300 -2.02 -3.75 0.15
N ASP A 301 -3.12 -3.71 -0.59
CA ASP A 301 -3.21 -3.06 -1.90
C ASP A 301 -4.01 -1.75 -1.73
N PRO A 302 -3.37 -0.56 -1.88
CA PRO A 302 -4.02 0.70 -1.51
C PRO A 302 -5.19 1.09 -2.39
N ASP A 303 -5.16 0.72 -3.67
CA ASP A 303 -6.13 1.19 -4.66
C ASP A 303 -6.65 0.08 -5.59
N GLY A 304 -6.20 -1.15 -5.37
CA GLY A 304 -6.54 -2.28 -6.23
C GLY A 304 -5.77 -2.32 -7.55
N SER A 305 -4.61 -1.64 -7.66
CA SER A 305 -3.84 -1.62 -8.92
C SER A 305 -2.33 -1.80 -8.79
N VAL A 306 -1.72 -1.53 -7.62
CA VAL A 306 -0.26 -1.48 -7.50
C VAL A 306 0.26 -2.00 -6.19
N TYR A 307 1.42 -2.63 -6.29
CA TYR A 307 2.30 -2.98 -5.20
C TYR A 307 3.55 -2.07 -5.27
N ASP A 308 3.55 -0.93 -4.59
CA ASP A 308 4.67 -0.01 -4.53
C ASP A 308 5.20 0.14 -3.10
N LYS A 309 6.43 0.63 -2.94
CA LYS A 309 7.07 0.85 -1.64
C LYS A 309 7.01 2.31 -1.25
N TYR A 310 6.54 2.59 -0.05
CA TYR A 310 6.44 3.93 0.49
C TYR A 310 7.34 4.09 1.71
N TYR A 311 8.19 5.10 1.70
CA TYR A 311 9.14 5.39 2.76
C TYR A 311 8.90 6.78 3.33
N ASN A 312 9.09 6.94 4.64
CA ASN A 312 9.15 8.27 5.25
C ASN A 312 10.50 8.94 5.01
N SER A 313 10.65 10.21 5.41
CA SER A 313 11.89 10.96 5.27
C SER A 313 13.07 10.38 6.07
N LEU A 314 12.77 9.57 7.08
CA LEU A 314 13.79 8.83 7.84
C LEU A 314 14.25 7.54 7.15
N GLY A 315 13.68 7.22 5.95
CA GLY A 315 14.01 6.03 5.17
C GLY A 315 13.42 4.74 5.73
N TYR A 316 12.51 4.83 6.70
CA TYR A 316 11.78 3.66 7.17
C TYR A 316 10.66 3.31 6.20
N LEU A 317 10.56 2.04 5.87
CA LEU A 317 9.46 1.51 5.09
C LEU A 317 8.17 1.68 5.90
N MET A 318 7.28 2.51 5.41
CA MET A 318 5.95 2.71 6.00
C MET A 318 4.97 1.71 5.48
N TYR A 319 5.18 1.32 4.22
CA TYR A 319 4.27 0.53 3.47
C TYR A 319 4.99 -0.16 2.32
N ASP A 320 4.92 -1.48 2.24
CA ASP A 320 5.45 -2.28 1.14
C ASP A 320 4.31 -3.09 0.54
N THR A 321 4.01 -2.82 -0.68
CA THR A 321 3.05 -3.58 -1.45
C THR A 321 3.60 -4.94 -1.91
N GLY A 322 4.82 -5.30 -1.49
CA GLY A 322 5.44 -6.62 -1.66
C GLY A 322 6.10 -6.90 -3.00
N LYS A 323 5.73 -6.26 -4.10
CA LYS A 323 6.25 -6.59 -5.45
C LYS A 323 6.34 -5.44 -6.44
N GLY A 324 6.12 -4.20 -6.03
CA GLY A 324 6.27 -3.01 -6.88
C GLY A 324 7.73 -2.69 -7.18
N ASP A 325 8.00 -2.16 -8.37
CA ASP A 325 9.31 -1.66 -8.77
C ASP A 325 9.49 -0.17 -8.48
N LYS A 326 8.42 0.52 -8.10
CA LYS A 326 8.44 1.93 -7.75
C LYS A 326 8.70 2.13 -6.27
N THR A 327 9.43 3.17 -6.00
CA THR A 327 9.74 3.61 -4.64
C THR A 327 9.25 5.03 -4.48
N TYR A 328 8.42 5.26 -3.49
CA TYR A 328 7.90 6.57 -3.16
C TYR A 328 8.44 7.03 -1.81
N VAL A 329 8.72 8.30 -1.72
CA VAL A 329 9.12 8.97 -0.47
C VAL A 329 8.24 10.18 -0.23
N ILE A 330 8.02 10.52 1.04
CA ILE A 330 7.40 11.78 1.40
C ILE A 330 8.37 12.91 1.06
N ARG A 331 7.85 14.00 0.48
CA ARG A 331 8.63 15.21 0.18
C ARG A 331 9.27 15.77 1.43
N ALA A 332 10.32 16.56 1.25
CA ALA A 332 11.00 17.21 2.37
C ALA A 332 10.03 18.03 3.22
N ALA A 333 10.07 17.86 4.53
CA ALA A 333 9.24 18.57 5.49
C ALA A 333 10.08 19.31 6.51
N GLY A 334 9.53 20.37 7.12
CA GLY A 334 10.26 21.16 8.12
C GLY A 334 11.31 22.14 7.56
N TYR A 335 11.25 22.44 6.26
CA TYR A 335 12.18 23.33 5.56
C TYR A 335 11.46 24.56 4.98
N GLU A 336 10.35 24.97 5.52
CA GLU A 336 9.47 26.03 4.98
C GLU A 336 10.21 27.38 4.81
N HIS A 337 11.27 27.60 5.57
CA HIS A 337 12.11 28.80 5.49
C HIS A 337 13.33 28.67 4.55
N ASP A 338 13.57 27.48 3.98
CA ASP A 338 14.68 27.28 3.02
C ASP A 338 14.16 27.30 1.57
N PHE A 339 14.38 28.41 0.89
CA PHE A 339 13.93 28.59 -0.51
C PHE A 339 14.52 27.60 -1.50
N ARG A 340 15.55 26.82 -1.12
CA ARG A 340 16.16 25.77 -1.94
C ARG A 340 15.38 24.48 -1.93
N VAL A 341 14.48 24.30 -0.94
CA VAL A 341 13.72 23.10 -0.73
C VAL A 341 12.26 23.34 -1.15
N ASN A 342 11.70 22.40 -1.89
CA ASN A 342 10.27 22.33 -2.15
C ASN A 342 9.61 21.58 -0.98
N SER A 343 9.50 22.29 0.16
CA SER A 343 9.07 21.71 1.42
C SER A 343 7.56 21.68 1.57
N ILE A 344 7.06 20.61 2.16
CA ILE A 344 5.71 20.55 2.73
C ILE A 344 5.78 20.85 4.24
N SER A 345 4.66 21.16 4.88
CA SER A 345 4.65 21.35 6.33
C SER A 345 4.86 20.01 7.05
N GLU A 346 5.40 20.06 8.27
CA GLU A 346 5.54 18.86 9.10
C GLU A 346 4.19 18.16 9.33
N GLN A 347 3.12 18.93 9.54
CA GLN A 347 1.79 18.37 9.69
C GLN A 347 1.31 17.67 8.41
N ALA A 348 1.55 18.26 7.23
CA ALA A 348 1.20 17.61 5.96
C ALA A 348 2.00 16.32 5.73
N ALA A 349 3.24 16.24 6.20
CA ALA A 349 4.04 15.01 6.14
C ALA A 349 3.45 13.93 7.07
N ILE A 350 3.10 14.29 8.31
CA ILE A 350 2.45 13.38 9.27
C ILE A 350 1.11 12.87 8.74
N ASP A 351 0.28 13.78 8.21
CA ASP A 351 -1.03 13.41 7.65
C ASP A 351 -0.87 12.48 6.43
N THR A 352 0.15 12.73 5.60
CA THR A 352 0.46 11.87 4.46
C THR A 352 1.00 10.51 4.90
N GLU A 353 1.87 10.47 5.92
CA GLU A 353 2.34 9.21 6.51
C GLU A 353 1.17 8.36 7.04
N ASN A 354 0.24 8.98 7.76
CA ASN A 354 -0.95 8.32 8.25
C ASN A 354 -1.87 7.85 7.10
N ALA A 355 -2.05 8.67 6.06
CA ALA A 355 -2.82 8.30 4.88
C ALA A 355 -2.21 7.11 4.12
N ILE A 356 -0.87 7.06 4.02
CA ILE A 356 -0.15 5.92 3.43
C ILE A 356 -0.41 4.67 4.26
N ARG A 357 -0.22 4.72 5.59
CA ARG A 357 -0.46 3.60 6.50
C ARG A 357 -1.89 3.08 6.45
N GLN A 358 -2.84 3.93 6.14
CA GLN A 358 -4.27 3.60 6.00
C GLN A 358 -4.66 3.21 4.56
N GLY A 359 -3.71 3.18 3.64
CA GLY A 359 -3.99 2.91 2.22
C GLY A 359 -4.85 3.97 1.53
N ASN A 360 -4.94 5.19 2.11
CA ASN A 360 -5.72 6.30 1.54
C ASN A 360 -4.81 7.29 0.81
N LEU A 361 -4.36 6.91 -0.38
CA LEU A 361 -3.42 7.68 -1.22
C LEU A 361 -4.13 8.60 -2.22
N SER A 362 -5.37 8.99 -1.97
CA SER A 362 -6.11 9.89 -2.87
C SER A 362 -5.99 11.37 -2.47
N GLY A 363 -6.27 12.27 -3.42
CA GLY A 363 -6.38 13.71 -3.17
C GLY A 363 -5.05 14.38 -2.81
N PRO A 364 -5.04 15.28 -1.79
CA PRO A 364 -3.89 16.14 -1.48
C PRO A 364 -2.63 15.37 -1.04
N HIS A 365 -2.78 14.15 -0.51
CA HIS A 365 -1.64 13.34 -0.06
C HIS A 365 -0.74 12.89 -1.21
N MET A 366 -1.29 12.65 -2.40
CA MET A 366 -0.51 12.32 -3.60
C MET A 366 0.47 13.42 -4.01
N GLN A 367 0.19 14.68 -3.70
CA GLN A 367 1.09 15.81 -3.99
C GLN A 367 2.28 15.87 -3.03
N ASN A 368 2.14 15.24 -1.86
CA ASN A 368 3.15 15.23 -0.81
C ASN A 368 4.15 14.08 -0.94
N ILE A 369 3.93 13.14 -1.85
CA ILE A 369 4.86 12.07 -2.16
C ILE A 369 5.52 12.30 -3.51
N MET A 370 6.67 11.68 -3.72
CA MET A 370 7.32 11.64 -5.02
C MET A 370 7.90 10.25 -5.31
N GLU A 371 7.85 9.87 -6.58
CA GLU A 371 8.54 8.68 -7.07
C GLU A 371 10.04 8.95 -7.16
N ILE A 372 10.85 8.03 -6.66
CA ILE A 372 12.30 8.04 -6.77
C ILE A 372 12.80 6.75 -7.45
N GLU A 373 14.12 6.67 -7.68
CA GLU A 373 14.73 5.41 -8.15
C GLU A 373 14.47 4.28 -7.17
N SER A 374 14.27 3.08 -7.70
CA SER A 374 14.05 1.89 -6.87
C SER A 374 15.19 1.65 -5.87
N VAL A 375 14.88 1.09 -4.71
CA VAL A 375 15.90 0.78 -3.68
C VAL A 375 17.05 -0.05 -4.26
N PRO A 376 16.83 -1.10 -5.09
CA PRO A 376 17.91 -1.79 -5.76
C PRO A 376 18.79 -0.88 -6.64
N THR A 377 18.18 0.09 -7.34
CA THR A 377 18.94 1.06 -8.16
C THR A 377 19.73 2.01 -7.27
N LEU A 378 19.13 2.54 -6.20
CA LEU A 378 19.84 3.37 -5.22
C LEU A 378 21.02 2.62 -4.58
N LYS A 379 20.87 1.33 -4.25
CA LYS A 379 21.97 0.47 -3.78
C LYS A 379 23.07 0.33 -4.83
N LYS A 380 22.72 0.14 -6.10
CA LYS A 380 23.70 0.09 -7.20
C LYS A 380 24.45 1.41 -7.33
N MET A 381 23.77 2.57 -7.29
CA MET A 381 24.42 3.88 -7.26
C MET A 381 25.38 3.97 -6.08
N ARG A 382 24.91 3.65 -4.86
CA ARG A 382 25.73 3.69 -3.63
C ARG A 382 26.97 2.80 -3.72
N ASN A 383 26.87 1.63 -4.34
CA ASN A 383 27.97 0.68 -4.49
C ASN A 383 29.11 1.18 -5.41
N THR A 384 28.85 2.17 -6.27
CA THR A 384 29.90 2.82 -7.06
C THR A 384 30.69 3.85 -6.28
N ILE A 385 30.18 4.29 -5.13
CA ILE A 385 30.78 5.28 -4.25
C ILE A 385 31.71 4.56 -3.28
N LYS A 386 33.03 4.79 -3.40
CA LYS A 386 34.03 4.15 -2.57
C LYS A 386 34.26 4.83 -1.20
N ASP A 387 33.58 5.94 -0.95
CA ASP A 387 33.54 6.57 0.38
C ASP A 387 32.65 5.71 1.31
N ASP A 388 33.22 5.24 2.42
CA ASP A 388 32.53 4.41 3.41
C ASP A 388 31.70 5.23 4.42
N GLY A 389 31.82 6.55 4.38
CA GLY A 389 31.13 7.49 5.26
C GLY A 389 31.69 7.57 6.67
N THR A 390 32.85 6.99 6.95
CA THR A 390 33.48 7.04 8.29
C THR A 390 34.25 8.33 8.54
N GLY A 391 34.50 9.10 7.48
CA GLY A 391 35.34 10.31 7.54
C GLY A 391 36.82 9.98 7.51
N GLY A 392 37.63 10.83 8.15
CA GLY A 392 39.08 10.64 8.22
C GLY A 392 39.84 11.06 6.95
N ASP A 393 41.06 10.59 6.78
CA ASP A 393 42.02 11.08 5.80
C ASP A 393 42.24 10.13 4.61
N SER A 394 41.46 9.09 4.45
CA SER A 394 41.57 8.20 3.29
C SER A 394 41.26 8.98 1.99
N ASP A 395 41.97 8.67 0.91
CA ASP A 395 41.74 9.31 -0.37
C ASP A 395 40.34 9.06 -0.90
N ASN A 396 39.77 7.86 -0.64
CA ASN A 396 38.42 7.51 -1.05
C ASN A 396 37.36 8.37 -0.34
N ASN A 397 37.56 8.68 0.95
CA ASN A 397 36.64 9.50 1.73
C ASN A 397 36.81 11.02 1.48
N ASN A 398 37.79 11.41 0.66
CA ASN A 398 38.05 12.80 0.28
C ASN A 398 37.81 13.08 -1.22
N ARG A 399 37.06 12.22 -1.92
CA ARG A 399 36.69 12.39 -3.33
C ARG A 399 35.19 12.41 -3.50
N GLU A 400 34.75 12.98 -4.62
CA GLU A 400 33.37 12.76 -5.11
C GLU A 400 33.34 11.60 -6.10
N TYR A 401 32.23 10.89 -6.11
CA TYR A 401 31.91 9.82 -7.06
C TYR A 401 30.60 10.14 -7.71
N GLY A 402 30.40 9.69 -8.95
CA GLY A 402 29.09 9.89 -9.59
C GLY A 402 28.94 9.09 -10.88
N GLY A 403 27.77 9.16 -11.44
CA GLY A 403 27.38 8.48 -12.65
C GLY A 403 25.95 8.80 -13.04
N ILE A 404 25.43 8.03 -13.99
CA ILE A 404 24.04 8.15 -14.46
C ILE A 404 23.30 6.82 -14.34
N VAL A 405 21.97 6.89 -14.30
CA VAL A 405 21.06 5.79 -14.60
C VAL A 405 20.43 6.09 -15.95
N ASN A 406 20.57 5.20 -16.91
CA ASN A 406 19.97 5.33 -18.23
C ASN A 406 18.46 4.99 -18.19
N HIS A 407 17.75 5.13 -19.30
CA HIS A 407 16.33 4.85 -19.38
C HIS A 407 15.99 3.36 -19.18
N GLU A 408 16.96 2.44 -19.34
CA GLU A 408 16.83 1.01 -19.07
C GLU A 408 17.11 0.64 -17.60
N GLY A 409 17.41 1.63 -16.75
CA GLY A 409 17.70 1.40 -15.31
C GLY A 409 19.12 0.89 -15.03
N GLN A 410 20.05 1.00 -15.98
CA GLN A 410 21.42 0.56 -15.82
C GLN A 410 22.31 1.72 -15.35
N ILE A 411 23.27 1.42 -14.49
CA ILE A 411 24.31 2.37 -14.07
C ILE A 411 25.34 2.49 -15.20
N ALA A 412 25.61 3.73 -15.60
CA ALA A 412 26.58 4.05 -16.65
C ALA A 412 27.40 5.31 -16.33
N ASN A 413 28.42 5.57 -17.11
CA ASN A 413 29.30 6.75 -16.99
C ASN A 413 29.81 7.00 -15.56
N VAL A 414 30.20 5.91 -14.86
CA VAL A 414 30.74 6.01 -13.51
C VAL A 414 32.05 6.74 -13.52
N SER A 415 32.18 7.76 -12.71
CA SER A 415 33.36 8.64 -12.62
C SER A 415 33.76 8.84 -11.17
N GLN A 416 35.02 9.13 -10.94
CA GLN A 416 35.53 9.60 -9.65
C GLN A 416 36.33 10.92 -9.87
N GLY A 417 36.17 11.82 -8.93
CA GLY A 417 36.90 13.09 -8.91
C GLY A 417 38.32 12.97 -8.33
N GLU A 418 39.07 14.04 -8.41
CA GLU A 418 40.36 14.14 -7.74
C GLU A 418 40.21 14.19 -6.21
N VAL A 419 41.26 13.80 -5.49
CA VAL A 419 41.32 13.99 -4.04
C VAL A 419 41.27 15.47 -3.72
N ARG A 420 40.45 15.85 -2.75
CA ARG A 420 40.33 17.26 -2.33
C ARG A 420 41.67 17.87 -2.00
N GLU A 421 41.96 19.02 -2.61
CA GLU A 421 43.10 19.88 -2.27
C GLU A 421 42.73 20.88 -1.17
N SER A 422 43.71 21.38 -0.44
CA SER A 422 43.54 22.41 0.58
C SER A 422 42.87 23.66 0.00
N GLY A 423 41.76 24.09 0.63
CA GLY A 423 41.00 25.26 0.22
C GLY A 423 40.10 25.08 -1.01
N LYS A 424 40.01 23.87 -1.58
CA LYS A 424 39.13 23.56 -2.70
C LYS A 424 38.06 22.54 -2.31
N HIS A 425 36.90 22.62 -2.97
CA HIS A 425 35.88 21.57 -2.90
C HIS A 425 36.30 20.37 -3.76
N ALA A 426 35.89 19.15 -3.34
CA ALA A 426 35.94 18.02 -4.23
C ALA A 426 34.93 18.23 -5.37
N SER A 427 35.17 17.61 -6.52
CA SER A 427 34.25 17.65 -7.66
C SER A 427 34.40 16.41 -8.51
N VAL A 428 33.31 16.00 -9.16
CA VAL A 428 33.30 14.95 -10.15
C VAL A 428 32.57 15.43 -11.40
N SER A 429 33.12 15.13 -12.58
CA SER A 429 32.50 15.47 -13.86
C SER A 429 31.65 14.30 -14.35
N ILE A 430 30.37 14.54 -14.59
CA ILE A 430 29.38 13.55 -15.07
C ILE A 430 28.77 14.08 -16.37
N ASN A 431 28.74 13.24 -17.40
CA ASN A 431 28.01 13.54 -18.62
C ASN A 431 26.56 13.05 -18.51
N PRO A 432 25.55 13.94 -18.44
CA PRO A 432 24.15 13.55 -18.22
C PRO A 432 23.46 13.06 -19.49
N LYS A 433 24.13 13.00 -20.64
CA LYS A 433 23.49 12.58 -21.92
C LYS A 433 22.93 11.16 -21.82
N GLY A 434 21.63 11.03 -22.09
CA GLY A 434 20.91 9.74 -22.03
C GLY A 434 20.57 9.30 -20.60
N ALA A 435 20.64 10.18 -19.61
CA ALA A 435 20.28 9.88 -18.25
C ALA A 435 18.80 10.15 -17.99
N ARG A 436 18.13 9.22 -17.31
CA ARG A 436 16.89 9.52 -16.58
C ARG A 436 17.21 10.06 -15.18
N SER A 437 18.32 9.61 -14.58
CA SER A 437 18.80 10.09 -13.28
C SER A 437 20.31 10.32 -13.31
N VAL A 438 20.76 11.32 -12.56
CA VAL A 438 22.20 11.65 -12.36
C VAL A 438 22.49 11.60 -10.87
N TYR A 439 23.57 10.96 -10.47
CA TYR A 439 23.94 10.89 -9.06
C TYR A 439 25.41 11.27 -8.84
N HIS A 440 25.68 11.85 -7.68
CA HIS A 440 27.02 12.05 -7.17
C HIS A 440 27.05 11.97 -5.64
N SER A 441 28.26 11.99 -5.06
CA SER A 441 28.45 11.98 -3.60
C SER A 441 29.20 13.20 -3.13
N HIS A 442 28.85 13.67 -1.93
CA HIS A 442 29.71 14.61 -1.20
C HIS A 442 30.57 13.84 -0.17
N PRO A 443 31.89 14.09 -0.10
CA PRO A 443 32.83 13.33 0.70
C PRO A 443 32.52 13.37 2.21
N SER A 444 32.75 12.25 2.91
CA SER A 444 32.71 12.18 4.37
C SER A 444 34.01 12.65 5.01
N GLY A 445 35.13 12.62 4.27
CA GLY A 445 36.49 12.86 4.77
C GLY A 445 36.76 14.27 5.20
N SER A 446 37.84 14.43 5.97
CA SER A 446 38.29 15.69 6.54
C SER A 446 39.66 16.15 6.01
N LYS A 447 40.30 15.39 5.10
CA LYS A 447 41.60 15.69 4.53
C LYS A 447 41.57 17.07 3.85
N ASN A 448 42.54 17.90 4.18
CA ASN A 448 42.78 19.22 3.54
C ASN A 448 41.55 20.17 3.61
N LEU A 449 40.76 20.14 4.70
CA LEU A 449 39.60 21.01 4.85
C LEU A 449 39.91 22.51 4.82
N GLY A 450 41.16 22.95 5.13
CA GLY A 450 41.55 24.36 5.11
C GLY A 450 40.53 25.26 5.83
N PRO A 451 40.43 26.55 5.41
CA PRO A 451 39.42 27.44 5.97
C PRO A 451 37.96 27.14 5.51
N LEU A 452 37.77 26.32 4.46
CA LEU A 452 36.44 25.85 4.02
C LEU A 452 36.00 24.65 4.86
N LYS A 453 35.04 24.86 5.69
CA LYS A 453 34.49 23.83 6.61
C LYS A 453 33.57 22.89 5.85
N GLY A 454 34.05 21.70 5.48
CA GLY A 454 33.21 20.58 5.02
C GLY A 454 32.64 20.71 3.61
N SER A 455 32.05 19.67 3.12
CA SER A 455 31.18 19.70 1.93
C SER A 455 29.83 20.32 2.27
N SER A 456 29.23 21.04 1.31
CA SER A 456 27.86 21.51 1.48
C SER A 456 26.92 20.33 1.74
N ARG A 457 25.99 20.44 2.68
CA ARG A 457 24.93 19.42 2.88
C ARG A 457 24.04 19.29 1.66
N PHE A 458 23.78 20.37 0.98
CA PHE A 458 22.85 20.45 -0.13
C PHE A 458 23.56 20.59 -1.49
N PRO A 459 22.88 20.19 -2.59
CA PRO A 459 23.38 20.38 -3.94
C PRO A 459 23.74 21.86 -4.20
N SER A 460 24.79 22.08 -4.93
CA SER A 460 25.20 23.43 -5.39
C SER A 460 24.33 23.88 -6.57
N ARG A 461 24.38 25.17 -6.90
CA ARG A 461 23.76 25.67 -8.13
C ARG A 461 24.29 24.98 -9.39
N GLN A 462 25.55 24.53 -9.36
CA GLN A 462 26.15 23.82 -10.49
C GLN A 462 25.57 22.42 -10.62
N ASP A 463 25.30 21.71 -9.48
CA ASP A 463 24.67 20.39 -9.48
C ASP A 463 23.26 20.46 -10.11
N HIS A 464 22.44 21.42 -9.70
CA HIS A 464 21.14 21.67 -10.30
C HIS A 464 21.18 21.92 -11.81
N LYS A 465 22.19 22.66 -12.30
CA LYS A 465 22.34 22.94 -13.72
C LYS A 465 22.84 21.75 -14.53
N SER A 466 23.69 20.92 -13.92
CA SER A 466 24.37 19.82 -14.61
C SER A 466 23.44 18.64 -14.96
N ILE A 467 22.31 18.48 -14.26
CA ILE A 467 21.41 17.35 -14.47
C ILE A 467 20.42 17.55 -15.63
N GLY A 468 20.24 18.78 -16.13
CA GLY A 468 19.28 19.07 -17.20
C GLY A 468 17.84 18.81 -16.79
N THR A 469 17.17 17.86 -17.45
CA THR A 469 15.79 17.41 -17.12
C THR A 469 15.77 16.11 -16.31
N ALA A 470 16.90 15.53 -15.98
CA ALA A 470 17.00 14.31 -15.18
C ALA A 470 16.75 14.61 -13.70
N THR A 471 16.40 13.57 -12.93
CA THR A 471 16.36 13.64 -11.47
C THR A 471 17.78 13.52 -10.91
N GLY A 472 18.17 14.42 -10.02
CA GLY A 472 19.46 14.41 -9.35
C GLY A 472 19.41 13.68 -8.01
N TYR A 473 20.44 12.91 -7.70
CA TYR A 473 20.64 12.22 -6.42
C TYR A 473 21.99 12.57 -5.84
N LEU A 474 22.00 13.24 -4.71
CA LEU A 474 23.21 13.52 -3.95
C LEU A 474 23.30 12.58 -2.75
N PHE A 475 24.33 11.72 -2.75
CA PHE A 475 24.68 10.89 -1.61
C PHE A 475 25.55 11.68 -0.64
N GLN A 476 24.93 12.22 0.40
CA GLN A 476 25.66 12.96 1.44
C GLN A 476 26.29 11.98 2.44
N MET A 477 27.53 11.64 2.21
CA MET A 477 28.21 10.55 2.91
C MET A 477 28.39 10.81 4.41
N ARG A 478 28.54 12.08 4.81
CA ARG A 478 28.75 12.46 6.22
C ARG A 478 27.45 12.38 7.03
N THR A 479 26.34 12.88 6.51
CA THR A 479 25.05 12.89 7.21
C THR A 479 24.23 11.62 6.98
N LYS A 480 24.69 10.75 6.08
CA LYS A 480 23.98 9.52 5.69
C LYS A 480 22.60 9.80 5.11
N GLU A 481 22.53 10.75 4.20
CA GLU A 481 21.30 11.17 3.53
C GLU A 481 21.41 11.04 2.02
N ILE A 482 20.30 10.73 1.36
CA ILE A 482 20.11 10.86 -0.08
C ILE A 482 19.24 12.09 -0.29
N ILE A 483 19.75 13.08 -1.01
CA ILE A 483 19.01 14.30 -1.34
C ILE A 483 18.60 14.19 -2.81
N VAL A 484 17.27 14.21 -3.02
CA VAL A 484 16.67 14.13 -4.36
C VAL A 484 16.31 15.54 -4.80
N PHE A 485 16.73 15.92 -6.00
CA PHE A 485 16.55 17.28 -6.49
C PHE A 485 16.32 17.32 -8.00
N ASP A 486 15.68 18.38 -8.46
CA ASP A 486 15.53 18.72 -9.86
C ASP A 486 16.50 19.87 -10.25
N ASN A 487 16.33 20.44 -11.44
CA ASN A 487 17.16 21.57 -11.90
C ASN A 487 16.87 22.90 -11.19
N LYS A 488 15.98 22.94 -10.22
CA LYS A 488 15.57 24.15 -9.49
C LYS A 488 15.66 23.99 -7.98
N LYS A 489 15.14 22.89 -7.42
CA LYS A 489 14.95 22.72 -6.00
C LYS A 489 15.25 21.29 -5.52
N ILE A 490 15.42 21.17 -4.21
CA ILE A 490 15.43 19.90 -3.50
C ILE A 490 13.97 19.46 -3.31
N GLU A 491 13.67 18.23 -3.66
CA GLU A 491 12.32 17.66 -3.63
C GLU A 491 12.13 16.69 -2.45
N ALA A 492 13.19 15.93 -2.10
CA ALA A 492 13.14 15.03 -0.95
C ALA A 492 14.50 14.88 -0.28
N ILE A 493 14.51 14.57 1.00
CA ILE A 493 15.69 14.23 1.80
C ILE A 493 15.37 12.93 2.54
N VAL A 494 16.12 11.87 2.28
CA VAL A 494 15.85 10.53 2.78
C VAL A 494 17.09 9.97 3.46
N SER A 495 16.95 9.35 4.63
CA SER A 495 18.06 8.69 5.32
C SER A 495 18.60 7.49 4.52
N PHE A 496 19.89 7.16 4.70
CA PHE A 496 20.49 5.93 4.17
C PHE A 496 19.85 4.66 4.70
N SER A 497 19.03 4.72 5.75
CA SER A 497 18.24 3.58 6.23
C SER A 497 17.37 2.95 5.14
N ILE A 498 16.96 3.72 4.11
CA ILE A 498 16.29 3.19 2.92
C ILE A 498 17.15 2.16 2.14
N LEU A 499 18.47 2.23 2.26
CA LEU A 499 19.42 1.31 1.61
C LEU A 499 19.67 0.06 2.45
N GLU A 500 19.33 0.11 3.73
CA GLU A 500 19.45 -0.99 4.67
C GLU A 500 18.11 -1.69 4.65
N ASP A 501 18.07 -2.97 4.28
CA ASP A 501 16.85 -3.77 4.45
C ASP A 501 16.67 -3.99 5.97
N LEU A 502 16.09 -3.00 6.67
CA LEU A 502 15.85 -3.03 8.11
C LEU A 502 14.68 -3.94 8.50
N TYR A 503 14.14 -4.70 7.56
CA TYR A 503 13.28 -5.84 7.79
C TYR A 503 13.99 -7.10 7.26
N LYS A 504 15.08 -7.49 7.95
CA LYS A 504 15.58 -8.86 7.96
C LYS A 504 15.05 -9.57 9.17
#